data_1dd70811987cd31302ef5d424ea8f24e
#
_entry.id   1dd70811987cd31302ef5d424ea8f24e
#
_cell.length_a   1.000
_cell.length_b   1.000
_cell.length_c   1.000
_cell.angle_alpha   90.00
_cell.angle_beta   90.00
_cell.angle_gamma   90.00
#
_symmetry.space_group_name_H-M   'P 1'
#
loop_
_entity.id
_entity.type
_entity.pdbx_description
1 polymer ?
#
loop_
_entity_poly.entity_id
_entity_poly.type
_entity_poly.pdbx_seq_one_letter_code
_entity_poly.pdbx_strand_id
1 'polypeptide(L)'
;MGMPVILSCWFPPAWAIDGGPASYARQGGVIAYRLDSRKKEKIYKSMADYLLYAKRYYGIEFSMFSFNESDLGIDVLHTPQEHADFIKEFGAYLAELNLPTRMLLGDNSDATTFDFILPALNNPETHKYIGAVSFHSWRGCDDVTLRKWADAAKEINVPLLVGEGSTDAAAHGYAEIFNESTFALYEINLYTRICTICQPLSILQWQLTSDYSLLWGDGIYGSKGPLRPTQRF
;
A
#
# COMPACT_ATOMS: atom_id res chain seq x y z
N MET A 1 12.52 -8.44 17.29
CA MET A 1 11.45 -7.47 17.58
C MET A 1 10.19 -8.00 16.92
N GLY A 2 9.10 -8.17 17.64
CA GLY A 2 7.86 -8.75 17.11
C GLY A 2 6.98 -7.79 16.32
N MET A 3 7.56 -6.82 15.61
CA MET A 3 6.80 -5.84 14.81
C MET A 3 6.50 -6.43 13.43
N PRO A 4 5.24 -6.50 12.99
CA PRO A 4 4.90 -6.89 11.64
C PRO A 4 5.52 -5.94 10.62
N VAL A 5 6.03 -6.48 9.53
CA VAL A 5 6.62 -5.71 8.43
C VAL A 5 5.84 -6.00 7.16
N ILE A 6 5.46 -4.96 6.43
CA ILE A 6 4.80 -5.04 5.13
C ILE A 6 5.82 -4.64 4.07
N LEU A 7 5.94 -5.44 3.01
CA LEU A 7 6.70 -5.07 1.84
C LEU A 7 5.75 -4.49 0.79
N SER A 8 5.88 -3.21 0.51
CA SER A 8 5.19 -2.54 -0.57
C SER A 8 6.11 -2.39 -1.78
N CYS A 9 5.70 -2.92 -2.92
CA CYS A 9 6.47 -2.92 -4.15
C CYS A 9 6.01 -1.77 -5.04
N TRP A 10 6.97 -0.97 -5.52
CA TRP A 10 6.69 0.22 -6.35
C TRP A 10 7.21 0.00 -7.77
N PHE A 11 8.50 0.18 -7.99
CA PHE A 11 9.10 0.20 -9.33
C PHE A 11 9.36 -1.20 -9.89
N PRO A 12 8.73 -1.57 -11.01
CA PRO A 12 9.09 -2.82 -11.68
C PRO A 12 10.43 -2.66 -12.41
N PRO A 13 11.31 -3.66 -12.37
CA PRO A 13 12.53 -3.63 -13.17
C PRO A 13 12.20 -3.66 -14.67
N ALA A 14 13.03 -3.02 -15.48
CA ALA A 14 12.80 -2.86 -16.93
C ALA A 14 12.43 -4.17 -17.66
N TRP A 15 13.01 -5.29 -17.23
CA TRP A 15 12.74 -6.60 -17.84
C TRP A 15 11.35 -7.14 -17.53
N ALA A 16 10.69 -6.66 -16.45
CA ALA A 16 9.36 -7.09 -16.03
C ALA A 16 8.23 -6.31 -16.69
N ILE A 17 8.54 -5.21 -17.37
CA ILE A 17 7.56 -4.33 -18.00
C ILE A 17 7.15 -4.87 -19.37
N ASP A 18 5.85 -4.96 -19.64
CA ASP A 18 5.34 -5.30 -20.96
C ASP A 18 5.65 -4.17 -21.94
N GLY A 19 6.25 -4.52 -23.09
CA GLY A 19 6.74 -3.56 -24.08
C GLY A 19 7.98 -2.75 -23.64
N GLY A 20 8.52 -2.97 -22.44
CA GLY A 20 9.71 -2.30 -21.90
C GLY A 20 9.46 -0.94 -21.28
N PRO A 21 10.52 -0.25 -20.77
CA PRO A 21 10.39 0.97 -19.95
C PRO A 21 9.76 2.19 -20.65
N ALA A 22 9.75 2.20 -21.99
CA ALA A 22 9.10 3.25 -22.75
C ALA A 22 7.58 3.04 -22.92
N SER A 23 7.10 1.83 -22.57
CA SER A 23 5.70 1.43 -22.68
C SER A 23 4.99 1.71 -21.34
N TYR A 24 4.56 2.93 -21.14
CA TYR A 24 3.82 3.34 -19.95
C TYR A 24 2.53 4.07 -20.33
N ALA A 25 1.53 3.93 -19.45
CA ALA A 25 0.35 4.78 -19.45
C ALA A 25 0.54 5.94 -18.48
N ARG A 26 -0.17 7.05 -18.74
CA ARG A 26 -0.33 8.12 -17.75
C ARG A 26 -1.76 8.11 -17.25
N GLN A 27 -1.91 7.97 -15.96
CA GLN A 27 -3.21 7.95 -15.30
C GLN A 27 -3.14 8.88 -14.08
N GLY A 28 -4.04 9.86 -13.99
CA GLY A 28 -4.03 10.79 -12.85
C GLY A 28 -2.73 11.56 -12.64
N GLY A 29 -1.88 11.69 -13.69
CA GLY A 29 -0.58 12.38 -13.58
C GLY A 29 0.61 11.47 -13.22
N VAL A 30 0.35 10.21 -12.86
CA VAL A 30 1.38 9.23 -12.53
C VAL A 30 1.76 8.37 -13.74
N ILE A 31 2.93 7.73 -13.67
CA ILE A 31 3.40 6.78 -14.68
C ILE A 31 3.01 5.38 -14.22
N ALA A 32 2.32 4.65 -15.06
CA ALA A 32 1.83 3.32 -14.80
C ALA A 32 2.40 2.31 -15.78
N TYR A 33 2.96 1.21 -15.29
CA TYR A 33 3.48 0.10 -16.07
C TYR A 33 2.61 -1.14 -15.90
N ARG A 34 2.38 -1.85 -17.00
CA ARG A 34 1.85 -3.21 -16.93
C ARG A 34 2.99 -4.22 -16.85
N LEU A 35 2.81 -5.21 -16.01
CA LEU A 35 3.75 -6.32 -15.93
C LEU A 35 3.57 -7.27 -17.11
N ASP A 36 4.69 -7.78 -17.64
CA ASP A 36 4.68 -8.73 -18.75
C ASP A 36 4.18 -10.12 -18.28
N SER A 37 2.95 -10.43 -18.61
CA SER A 37 2.29 -11.69 -18.23
C SER A 37 3.04 -12.95 -18.71
N ARG A 38 3.83 -12.85 -19.79
CA ARG A 38 4.68 -13.93 -20.31
C ARG A 38 5.87 -14.22 -19.40
N LYS A 39 6.19 -13.30 -18.50
CA LYS A 39 7.30 -13.40 -17.54
C LYS A 39 6.82 -13.60 -16.11
N LYS A 40 5.55 -13.92 -15.92
CA LYS A 40 4.91 -14.03 -14.60
C LYS A 40 5.73 -14.86 -13.61
N GLU A 41 6.13 -16.07 -13.99
CA GLU A 41 6.94 -16.94 -13.13
C GLU A 41 8.26 -16.30 -12.69
N LYS A 42 8.94 -15.62 -13.62
CA LYS A 42 10.19 -14.89 -13.29
C LYS A 42 9.94 -13.72 -12.37
N ILE A 43 8.84 -13.00 -12.53
CA ILE A 43 8.43 -11.89 -11.66
C ILE A 43 8.16 -12.43 -10.26
N TYR A 44 7.36 -13.47 -10.13
CA TYR A 44 7.05 -14.09 -8.84
C TYR A 44 8.30 -14.63 -8.14
N LYS A 45 9.16 -15.31 -8.90
CA LYS A 45 10.44 -15.77 -8.36
C LYS A 45 11.30 -14.62 -7.86
N SER A 46 11.41 -13.53 -8.61
CA SER A 46 12.22 -12.37 -8.21
C SER A 46 11.73 -11.74 -6.89
N MET A 47 10.42 -11.60 -6.73
CA MET A 47 9.83 -11.08 -5.49
C MET A 47 10.04 -12.04 -4.32
N ALA A 48 9.81 -13.33 -4.53
CA ALA A 48 10.03 -14.34 -3.49
C ALA A 48 11.51 -14.47 -3.10
N ASP A 49 12.43 -14.41 -4.06
CA ASP A 49 13.87 -14.39 -3.79
C ASP A 49 14.26 -13.21 -2.88
N TYR A 50 13.63 -12.03 -3.06
CA TYR A 50 13.87 -10.89 -2.18
C TYR A 50 13.36 -11.15 -0.75
N LEU A 51 12.18 -11.73 -0.60
CA LEU A 51 11.64 -12.12 0.71
C LEU A 51 12.57 -13.11 1.42
N LEU A 52 13.04 -14.14 0.70
CA LEU A 52 13.97 -15.14 1.21
C LEU A 52 15.34 -14.52 1.55
N TYR A 53 15.82 -13.59 0.74
CA TYR A 53 17.07 -12.87 0.99
C TYR A 53 16.99 -12.05 2.28
N ALA A 54 15.92 -11.29 2.47
CA ALA A 54 15.71 -10.49 3.66
C ALA A 54 15.63 -11.36 4.92
N LYS A 55 14.90 -12.48 4.84
CA LYS A 55 14.82 -13.45 5.93
C LYS A 55 16.19 -14.06 6.27
N ARG A 56 16.93 -14.47 5.24
CA ARG A 56 18.23 -15.14 5.42
C ARG A 56 19.32 -14.24 5.98
N TYR A 57 19.42 -13.01 5.45
CA TYR A 57 20.57 -12.13 5.74
C TYR A 57 20.30 -11.10 6.82
N TYR A 58 19.02 -10.75 7.04
CA TYR A 58 18.64 -9.71 8.00
C TYR A 58 17.68 -10.19 9.10
N GLY A 59 17.22 -11.44 9.01
CA GLY A 59 16.23 -11.98 9.95
C GLY A 59 14.87 -11.30 9.85
N ILE A 60 14.57 -10.66 8.71
CA ILE A 60 13.31 -9.96 8.47
C ILE A 60 12.35 -10.94 7.79
N GLU A 61 11.23 -11.21 8.44
CA GLU A 61 10.11 -11.95 7.86
C GLU A 61 8.96 -10.98 7.61
N PHE A 62 8.62 -10.80 6.33
CA PHE A 62 7.51 -9.93 5.97
C PHE A 62 6.18 -10.63 6.24
N SER A 63 5.31 -9.96 6.99
CA SER A 63 3.97 -10.45 7.29
C SER A 63 3.05 -10.35 6.08
N MET A 64 3.21 -9.27 5.31
CA MET A 64 2.36 -8.96 4.16
C MET A 64 3.15 -8.37 3.00
N PHE A 65 2.56 -8.47 1.81
CA PHE A 65 3.07 -7.94 0.55
C PHE A 65 1.96 -7.24 -0.22
N SER A 66 2.31 -6.14 -0.90
CA SER A 66 1.42 -5.46 -1.86
C SER A 66 2.20 -4.87 -3.02
N PHE A 67 1.48 -4.53 -4.10
CA PHE A 67 1.87 -3.45 -5.00
C PHE A 67 1.19 -2.17 -4.55
N ASN A 68 1.99 -1.12 -4.35
CA ASN A 68 1.46 0.18 -3.92
C ASN A 68 0.53 0.77 -4.97
N GLU A 69 -0.67 1.15 -4.56
CA GLU A 69 -1.64 1.88 -5.36
C GLU A 69 -1.79 1.37 -6.80
N SER A 70 -1.84 0.04 -6.96
CA SER A 70 -1.94 -0.57 -8.28
C SER A 70 -3.29 -0.35 -8.97
N ASP A 71 -4.29 0.14 -8.26
CA ASP A 71 -5.57 0.60 -8.77
C ASP A 71 -5.43 1.90 -9.58
N LEU A 72 -4.60 2.83 -9.14
CA LEU A 72 -4.24 4.06 -9.84
C LEU A 72 -3.06 3.85 -10.80
N GLY A 73 -2.19 2.89 -10.50
CA GLY A 73 -1.00 2.60 -11.28
C GLY A 73 0.18 3.49 -10.90
N ILE A 74 0.42 3.66 -9.62
CA ILE A 74 1.70 4.23 -9.18
C ILE A 74 2.74 3.17 -9.39
N ASP A 75 3.47 3.31 -10.50
CA ASP A 75 4.47 2.43 -11.09
C ASP A 75 3.93 1.09 -11.61
N VAL A 76 3.04 0.38 -10.91
CA VAL A 76 2.42 -0.86 -11.39
C VAL A 76 0.91 -0.68 -11.48
N LEU A 77 0.35 -0.92 -12.66
CA LEU A 77 -1.11 -0.85 -12.90
C LEU A 77 -1.69 -2.26 -13.02
N HIS A 78 -2.69 -2.54 -12.21
CA HIS A 78 -3.56 -3.71 -12.34
C HIS A 78 -4.99 -3.29 -12.68
N THR A 79 -5.69 -4.15 -13.40
CA THR A 79 -7.15 -4.17 -13.36
C THR A 79 -7.61 -4.86 -12.07
N PRO A 80 -8.87 -4.70 -11.66
CA PRO A 80 -9.44 -5.42 -10.51
C PRO A 80 -9.23 -6.95 -10.60
N GLN A 81 -9.37 -7.53 -11.81
CA GLN A 81 -9.16 -8.95 -12.02
C GLN A 81 -7.69 -9.35 -11.92
N GLU A 82 -6.77 -8.58 -12.51
CA GLU A 82 -5.32 -8.82 -12.39
C GLU A 82 -4.85 -8.77 -10.93
N HIS A 83 -5.43 -7.88 -10.11
CA HIS A 83 -5.16 -7.83 -8.68
C HIS A 83 -5.65 -9.11 -7.96
N ALA A 84 -6.85 -9.59 -8.28
CA ALA A 84 -7.38 -10.83 -7.72
C ALA A 84 -6.54 -12.04 -8.13
N ASP A 85 -6.16 -12.13 -9.40
CA ASP A 85 -5.32 -13.20 -9.92
C ASP A 85 -3.93 -13.19 -9.27
N PHE A 86 -3.35 -12.00 -9.09
CA PHE A 86 -2.08 -11.84 -8.38
C PHE A 86 -2.15 -12.33 -6.94
N ILE A 87 -3.18 -11.96 -6.18
CA ILE A 87 -3.37 -12.44 -4.81
C ILE A 87 -3.42 -13.96 -4.77
N LYS A 88 -4.21 -14.57 -5.65
CA LYS A 88 -4.37 -16.01 -5.71
C LYS A 88 -3.07 -16.72 -6.10
N GLU A 89 -2.47 -16.29 -7.19
CA GLU A 89 -1.33 -17.01 -7.81
C GLU A 89 -0.02 -16.76 -7.03
N PHE A 90 0.28 -15.52 -6.70
CA PHE A 90 1.49 -15.23 -5.94
C PHE A 90 1.38 -15.71 -4.48
N GLY A 91 0.19 -15.60 -3.88
CA GLY A 91 -0.06 -16.17 -2.57
C GLY A 91 0.14 -17.70 -2.55
N ALA A 92 -0.32 -18.41 -3.59
CA ALA A 92 -0.07 -19.84 -3.73
C ALA A 92 1.44 -20.15 -3.89
N TYR A 93 2.13 -19.37 -4.72
CA TYR A 93 3.56 -19.51 -4.95
C TYR A 93 4.37 -19.33 -3.66
N LEU A 94 4.03 -18.32 -2.82
CA LEU A 94 4.66 -18.11 -1.53
C LEU A 94 4.39 -19.27 -0.56
N ALA A 95 3.17 -19.81 -0.56
CA ALA A 95 2.80 -20.95 0.26
C ALA A 95 3.60 -22.22 -0.11
N GLU A 96 3.83 -22.47 -1.39
CA GLU A 96 4.67 -23.59 -1.89
C GLU A 96 6.13 -23.44 -1.41
N LEU A 97 6.62 -22.22 -1.26
CA LEU A 97 7.95 -21.93 -0.71
C LEU A 97 7.99 -21.92 0.83
N ASN A 98 6.89 -22.23 1.51
CA ASN A 98 6.74 -22.16 2.96
C ASN A 98 7.05 -20.76 3.52
N LEU A 99 6.71 -19.72 2.77
CA LEU A 99 6.77 -18.33 3.25
C LEU A 99 5.41 -17.95 3.86
N PRO A 100 5.39 -17.39 5.09
CA PRO A 100 4.14 -17.05 5.77
C PRO A 100 3.55 -15.72 5.28
N THR A 101 4.24 -15.02 4.40
CA THR A 101 3.83 -13.72 3.85
C THR A 101 2.49 -13.83 3.14
N ARG A 102 1.52 -13.00 3.55
CA ARG A 102 0.21 -12.88 2.93
C ARG A 102 0.11 -11.60 2.08
N MET A 103 -0.96 -11.51 1.32
CA MET A 103 -1.19 -10.36 0.44
C MET A 103 -2.06 -9.32 1.13
N LEU A 104 -1.86 -8.04 0.81
CA LEU A 104 -2.89 -7.03 1.08
C LEU A 104 -3.95 -7.11 -0.01
N LEU A 105 -5.21 -7.14 0.39
CA LEU A 105 -6.34 -6.92 -0.50
C LEU A 105 -6.56 -5.41 -0.64
N GLY A 106 -6.26 -4.88 -1.80
CA GLY A 106 -6.30 -3.45 -2.08
C GLY A 106 -4.91 -2.81 -2.00
N ASP A 107 -4.61 -2.10 -0.91
CA ASP A 107 -3.55 -1.09 -0.84
C ASP A 107 -3.79 0.03 -1.84
N ASN A 108 -5.08 0.39 -1.93
CA ASN A 108 -5.62 1.31 -2.94
C ASN A 108 -5.20 2.75 -2.67
N SER A 109 -5.06 3.50 -3.76
CA SER A 109 -4.65 4.91 -3.78
C SER A 109 -5.50 5.84 -2.94
N ASP A 110 -6.76 5.52 -2.75
CA ASP A 110 -7.66 6.18 -1.80
C ASP A 110 -8.90 5.31 -1.51
N ALA A 111 -9.76 5.79 -0.61
CA ALA A 111 -10.94 5.01 -0.21
C ALA A 111 -12.04 4.96 -1.29
N THR A 112 -12.01 5.82 -2.32
CA THR A 112 -13.07 5.88 -3.35
C THR A 112 -13.02 4.71 -4.31
N THR A 113 -11.89 4.04 -4.44
CA THR A 113 -11.66 2.97 -5.43
C THR A 113 -12.02 1.58 -4.91
N PHE A 114 -12.97 1.50 -3.98
CA PHE A 114 -13.41 0.26 -3.33
C PHE A 114 -13.72 -0.89 -4.31
N ASP A 115 -14.34 -0.57 -5.45
CA ASP A 115 -14.74 -1.58 -6.42
C ASP A 115 -13.55 -2.38 -7.02
N PHE A 116 -12.34 -1.83 -6.89
CA PHE A 116 -11.11 -2.51 -7.31
C PHE A 116 -10.89 -3.85 -6.59
N ILE A 117 -11.29 -3.96 -5.34
CA ILE A 117 -11.08 -5.18 -4.55
C ILE A 117 -12.16 -6.25 -4.75
N LEU A 118 -13.29 -5.92 -5.38
CA LEU A 118 -14.44 -6.81 -5.46
C LEU A 118 -14.16 -8.18 -6.10
N PRO A 119 -13.39 -8.30 -7.21
CA PRO A 119 -13.11 -9.62 -7.78
C PRO A 119 -12.39 -10.56 -6.81
N ALA A 120 -11.47 -10.06 -6.00
CA ALA A 120 -10.79 -10.86 -4.99
C ALA A 120 -11.66 -11.11 -3.76
N LEU A 121 -12.40 -10.08 -3.30
CA LEU A 121 -13.31 -10.19 -2.17
C LEU A 121 -14.40 -11.26 -2.43
N ASN A 122 -14.94 -11.31 -3.64
CA ASN A 122 -15.97 -12.25 -4.04
C ASN A 122 -15.45 -13.64 -4.43
N ASN A 123 -14.14 -13.87 -4.38
CA ASN A 123 -13.53 -15.15 -4.71
C ASN A 123 -12.97 -15.86 -3.47
N PRO A 124 -13.66 -16.88 -2.92
CA PRO A 124 -13.20 -17.58 -1.72
C PRO A 124 -11.80 -18.22 -1.84
N GLU A 125 -11.32 -18.50 -3.07
CA GLU A 125 -10.00 -19.08 -3.27
C GLU A 125 -8.85 -18.11 -2.98
N THR A 126 -9.12 -16.81 -2.97
CA THR A 126 -8.14 -15.77 -2.62
C THR A 126 -8.01 -15.59 -1.11
N HIS A 127 -9.11 -15.81 -0.34
CA HIS A 127 -9.21 -15.41 1.06
C HIS A 127 -8.09 -15.99 1.94
N LYS A 128 -7.69 -17.23 1.70
CA LYS A 128 -6.60 -17.89 2.46
C LYS A 128 -5.22 -17.23 2.29
N TYR A 129 -5.05 -16.41 1.26
CA TYR A 129 -3.80 -15.69 0.97
C TYR A 129 -3.86 -14.22 1.41
N ILE A 130 -5.03 -13.71 1.79
CA ILE A 130 -5.20 -12.32 2.23
C ILE A 130 -4.82 -12.20 3.71
N GLY A 131 -3.96 -11.24 4.02
CA GLY A 131 -3.54 -10.91 5.38
C GLY A 131 -4.31 -9.76 5.99
N ALA A 132 -4.72 -8.79 5.19
CA ALA A 132 -5.53 -7.65 5.57
C ALA A 132 -6.20 -7.02 4.33
N VAL A 133 -7.28 -6.28 4.56
CA VAL A 133 -7.84 -5.33 3.58
C VAL A 133 -7.16 -3.99 3.81
N SER A 134 -6.78 -3.28 2.74
CA SER A 134 -6.04 -2.01 2.84
C SER A 134 -6.51 -0.96 1.84
N PHE A 135 -6.57 0.29 2.30
CA PHE A 135 -6.75 1.49 1.48
C PHE A 135 -5.88 2.62 2.05
N HIS A 136 -5.70 3.68 1.26
CA HIS A 136 -5.02 4.90 1.70
C HIS A 136 -6.05 5.98 2.04
N SER A 137 -5.73 6.86 2.99
CA SER A 137 -6.70 7.83 3.51
C SER A 137 -6.70 9.19 2.79
N TRP A 138 -6.03 9.27 1.63
CA TRP A 138 -5.87 10.54 0.90
C TRP A 138 -7.19 11.20 0.54
N ARG A 139 -8.23 10.42 0.15
CA ARG A 139 -9.54 10.91 -0.26
C ARG A 139 -10.63 9.89 0.05
N GLY A 140 -11.89 10.36 -0.02
CA GLY A 140 -13.07 9.49 0.01
C GLY A 140 -13.38 8.86 1.36
N CYS A 141 -12.87 9.42 2.44
CA CYS A 141 -13.09 8.91 3.80
C CYS A 141 -14.41 9.44 4.39
N ASP A 142 -15.51 9.42 3.61
CA ASP A 142 -16.86 9.61 4.14
C ASP A 142 -17.37 8.33 4.82
N ASP A 143 -18.39 8.48 5.65
CA ASP A 143 -18.90 7.38 6.49
C ASP A 143 -19.40 6.18 5.69
N VAL A 144 -20.02 6.42 4.53
CA VAL A 144 -20.56 5.34 3.68
C VAL A 144 -19.43 4.54 3.06
N THR A 145 -18.44 5.24 2.53
CA THR A 145 -17.25 4.61 1.91
C THR A 145 -16.45 3.84 2.95
N LEU A 146 -16.19 4.45 4.10
CA LEU A 146 -15.46 3.78 5.19
C LEU A 146 -16.15 2.51 5.69
N ARG A 147 -17.49 2.49 5.75
CA ARG A 147 -18.24 1.29 6.14
C ARG A 147 -18.05 0.15 5.13
N LYS A 148 -18.00 0.43 3.82
CA LYS A 148 -17.74 -0.60 2.80
C LYS A 148 -16.42 -1.32 3.06
N TRP A 149 -15.35 -0.56 3.35
CA TRP A 149 -14.03 -1.12 3.67
C TRP A 149 -14.06 -1.95 4.96
N ALA A 150 -14.72 -1.44 5.99
CA ALA A 150 -14.88 -2.15 7.26
C ALA A 150 -15.66 -3.46 7.08
N ASP A 151 -16.74 -3.42 6.33
CA ASP A 151 -17.59 -4.60 6.08
C ASP A 151 -16.84 -5.65 5.26
N ALA A 152 -16.08 -5.23 4.24
CA ALA A 152 -15.26 -6.15 3.45
C ALA A 152 -14.21 -6.90 4.31
N ALA A 153 -13.50 -6.20 5.18
CA ALA A 153 -12.54 -6.83 6.08
C ALA A 153 -13.22 -7.83 7.04
N LYS A 154 -14.39 -7.45 7.56
CA LYS A 154 -15.19 -8.28 8.44
C LYS A 154 -15.75 -9.52 7.73
N GLU A 155 -16.21 -9.36 6.48
CA GLU A 155 -16.78 -10.45 5.67
C GLU A 155 -15.80 -11.61 5.50
N ILE A 156 -14.54 -11.31 5.23
CA ILE A 156 -13.51 -12.34 5.05
C ILE A 156 -12.68 -12.60 6.32
N ASN A 157 -13.09 -12.00 7.45
CA ASN A 157 -12.48 -12.18 8.77
C ASN A 157 -10.97 -11.92 8.80
N VAL A 158 -10.55 -10.78 8.23
CA VAL A 158 -9.17 -10.28 8.30
C VAL A 158 -9.16 -8.86 8.86
N PRO A 159 -8.02 -8.37 9.41
CA PRO A 159 -7.92 -6.99 9.83
C PRO A 159 -8.03 -6.01 8.63
N LEU A 160 -8.42 -4.77 8.95
CA LEU A 160 -8.32 -3.65 8.04
C LEU A 160 -7.08 -2.83 8.40
N LEU A 161 -6.37 -2.34 7.39
CA LEU A 161 -5.26 -1.41 7.53
C LEU A 161 -5.54 -0.14 6.72
N VAL A 162 -5.06 0.99 7.21
CA VAL A 162 -4.83 2.17 6.38
C VAL A 162 -3.35 2.14 6.00
N GLY A 163 -3.06 1.72 4.76
CA GLY A 163 -1.70 1.46 4.28
C GLY A 163 -0.86 2.72 4.15
N GLU A 164 -1.50 3.86 3.84
CA GLU A 164 -0.92 5.19 3.95
C GLU A 164 -1.94 6.12 4.60
N GLY A 165 -1.59 6.63 5.77
CA GLY A 165 -2.38 7.59 6.51
C GLY A 165 -1.86 9.00 6.30
N SER A 166 -2.66 9.86 5.74
CA SER A 166 -2.50 11.31 5.68
C SER A 166 -3.76 11.95 5.09
N THR A 167 -3.71 13.24 4.86
CA THR A 167 -4.74 14.01 4.17
C THR A 167 -4.42 14.14 2.68
N ASP A 168 -5.28 14.79 1.91
CA ASP A 168 -5.15 14.93 0.47
C ASP A 168 -3.70 15.22 0.02
N ALA A 169 -3.20 14.46 -0.93
CA ALA A 169 -1.89 14.64 -1.54
C ALA A 169 -1.67 16.05 -2.14
N ALA A 170 -2.74 16.77 -2.51
CA ALA A 170 -2.67 18.16 -2.94
C ALA A 170 -2.10 19.11 -1.87
N ALA A 171 -2.20 18.74 -0.60
CA ALA A 171 -1.59 19.49 0.50
C ALA A 171 -0.08 19.64 0.36
N HIS A 172 0.58 18.72 -0.30
CA HIS A 172 2.01 18.78 -0.61
C HIS A 172 2.43 20.03 -1.40
N GLY A 173 1.52 20.63 -2.14
CA GLY A 173 1.76 21.88 -2.86
C GLY A 173 1.83 23.14 -1.97
N TYR A 174 1.56 23.02 -0.67
CA TYR A 174 1.51 24.15 0.26
C TYR A 174 2.61 24.02 1.33
N ALA A 175 3.71 24.73 1.16
CA ALA A 175 4.90 24.64 2.01
C ALA A 175 4.62 24.82 3.52
N GLU A 176 3.67 25.69 3.88
CA GLU A 176 3.33 26.01 5.26
C GLU A 176 2.24 25.12 5.87
N ILE A 177 1.66 24.18 5.11
CA ILE A 177 0.50 23.41 5.57
C ILE A 177 0.81 22.61 6.84
N PHE A 178 2.04 22.14 6.99
CA PHE A 178 2.46 21.37 8.15
C PHE A 178 2.69 22.22 9.40
N ASN A 179 2.67 23.54 9.25
CA ASN A 179 2.76 24.48 10.35
C ASN A 179 1.38 24.99 10.80
N GLU A 180 0.31 24.59 10.12
CA GLU A 180 -1.03 25.06 10.42
C GLU A 180 -1.79 24.13 11.37
N SER A 181 -2.30 24.70 12.47
CA SER A 181 -3.14 23.97 13.43
C SER A 181 -4.43 23.43 12.80
N THR A 182 -5.02 24.14 11.85
CA THR A 182 -6.22 23.70 11.11
C THR A 182 -5.97 22.41 10.36
N PHE A 183 -4.81 22.29 9.73
CA PHE A 183 -4.44 21.04 9.03
C PHE A 183 -4.26 19.88 10.01
N ALA A 184 -3.58 20.12 11.13
CA ALA A 184 -3.40 19.10 12.17
C ALA A 184 -4.74 18.64 12.75
N LEU A 185 -5.67 19.57 13.01
CA LEU A 185 -7.03 19.23 13.47
C LEU A 185 -7.82 18.43 12.41
N TYR A 186 -7.66 18.77 11.14
CA TYR A 186 -8.32 18.02 10.06
C TYR A 186 -7.81 16.58 10.02
N GLU A 187 -6.51 16.36 10.13
CA GLU A 187 -5.91 15.02 10.12
C GLU A 187 -6.33 14.19 11.35
N ILE A 188 -6.34 14.80 12.55
CA ILE A 188 -6.84 14.16 13.77
C ILE A 188 -8.32 13.76 13.63
N ASN A 189 -9.15 14.64 13.08
CA ASN A 189 -10.55 14.34 12.84
C ASN A 189 -10.74 13.21 11.82
N LEU A 190 -9.93 13.18 10.75
CA LEU A 190 -9.91 12.09 9.78
C LEU A 190 -9.58 10.76 10.45
N TYR A 191 -8.51 10.70 11.21
CA TYR A 191 -8.10 9.46 11.90
C TYR A 191 -9.12 9.04 12.96
N THR A 192 -9.69 9.98 13.69
CA THR A 192 -10.77 9.69 14.66
C THR A 192 -11.97 9.07 13.97
N ARG A 193 -12.38 9.59 12.81
CA ARG A 193 -13.46 9.02 12.00
C ARG A 193 -13.13 7.61 11.52
N ILE A 194 -11.95 7.41 10.95
CA ILE A 194 -11.50 6.10 10.48
C ILE A 194 -11.47 5.11 11.65
N CYS A 195 -10.88 5.47 12.77
CA CYS A 195 -10.83 4.59 13.96
C CYS A 195 -12.22 4.24 14.48
N THR A 196 -13.14 5.20 14.46
CA THR A 196 -14.50 4.99 14.96
C THR A 196 -15.31 4.05 14.05
N ILE A 197 -15.18 4.18 12.73
CA ILE A 197 -15.98 3.45 11.75
C ILE A 197 -15.32 2.14 11.36
N CYS A 198 -14.04 2.18 11.02
CA CYS A 198 -13.33 1.03 10.46
C CYS A 198 -12.68 0.15 11.53
N GLN A 199 -12.37 0.70 12.70
CA GLN A 199 -11.60 0.02 13.75
C GLN A 199 -10.37 -0.69 13.18
N PRO A 200 -9.51 0.02 12.44
CA PRO A 200 -8.38 -0.59 11.76
C PRO A 200 -7.37 -1.14 12.77
N LEU A 201 -6.62 -2.16 12.34
CA LEU A 201 -5.48 -2.66 13.12
C LEU A 201 -4.41 -1.58 13.30
N SER A 202 -4.20 -0.77 12.26
CA SER A 202 -3.28 0.37 12.27
C SER A 202 -3.60 1.36 11.16
N ILE A 203 -3.17 2.60 11.38
CA ILE A 203 -3.03 3.65 10.36
C ILE A 203 -1.53 3.89 10.22
N LEU A 204 -0.96 3.58 9.07
CA LEU A 204 0.46 3.77 8.80
C LEU A 204 0.66 5.17 8.25
N GLN A 205 1.24 6.07 9.08
CA GLN A 205 1.46 7.45 8.66
C GLN A 205 2.41 7.54 7.47
N TRP A 206 1.98 8.20 6.42
CA TRP A 206 2.81 8.58 5.30
C TRP A 206 3.39 9.99 5.55
N GLN A 207 4.69 10.14 5.77
CA GLN A 207 5.61 9.05 6.09
C GLN A 207 6.57 9.47 7.22
N LEU A 208 7.45 8.57 7.65
CA LEU A 208 8.32 8.87 8.79
C LEU A 208 9.38 9.92 8.46
N THR A 209 9.95 9.92 7.25
CA THR A 209 11.19 10.63 6.91
C THR A 209 11.20 11.36 5.56
N SER A 210 10.08 11.68 4.97
CA SER A 210 10.00 12.49 3.74
C SER A 210 8.79 13.40 3.76
N ASP A 211 8.54 14.14 2.76
CA ASP A 211 7.54 15.18 2.52
C ASP A 211 6.47 15.41 3.61
N TYR A 212 5.61 14.45 3.89
CA TYR A 212 4.57 14.51 4.93
C TYR A 212 5.04 14.02 6.30
N SER A 213 6.34 14.02 6.55
CA SER A 213 6.95 13.26 7.63
C SER A 213 6.74 13.81 9.03
N LEU A 214 6.77 12.90 9.99
CA LEU A 214 6.86 13.20 11.43
C LEU A 214 8.22 13.81 11.79
N LEU A 215 9.26 13.48 11.02
CA LEU A 215 10.61 13.94 11.24
C LEU A 215 11.07 14.75 10.02
N TRP A 216 11.59 15.93 10.28
CA TRP A 216 12.16 16.79 9.25
C TRP A 216 13.67 16.72 9.30
N GLY A 217 14.29 16.54 8.17
CA GLY A 217 15.74 16.60 8.01
C GLY A 217 16.09 17.19 6.66
N ASP A 218 17.14 18.01 6.62
CA ASP A 218 17.65 18.58 5.37
C ASP A 218 18.04 17.48 4.40
N GLY A 219 17.13 17.10 3.52
CA GLY A 219 17.34 16.14 2.47
C GLY A 219 17.52 14.70 2.96
N ILE A 220 16.43 14.04 3.19
CA ILE A 220 16.39 12.60 3.49
C ILE A 220 17.12 11.78 2.42
N TYR A 221 17.11 12.24 1.20
CA TYR A 221 17.92 11.71 0.10
C TYR A 221 19.36 12.27 0.10
N GLY A 222 20.08 12.10 1.21
CA GLY A 222 21.52 12.39 1.28
C GLY A 222 21.95 13.41 2.31
N SER A 223 21.06 13.92 3.20
CA SER A 223 21.52 14.81 4.24
C SER A 223 22.23 14.06 5.36
N LYS A 224 23.28 14.70 5.83
CA LYS A 224 24.08 14.25 6.97
C LYS A 224 23.63 14.90 8.29
N GLY A 225 22.52 15.61 8.27
CA GLY A 225 21.99 16.32 9.43
C GLY A 225 21.14 15.45 10.35
N PRO A 226 21.03 15.80 11.63
CA PRO A 226 20.13 15.10 12.55
C PRO A 226 18.66 15.31 12.15
N LEU A 227 17.88 14.23 12.19
CA LEU A 227 16.44 14.31 12.06
C LEU A 227 15.85 15.12 13.20
N ARG A 228 14.89 15.99 12.92
CA ARG A 228 14.19 16.82 13.90
C ARG A 228 12.69 16.54 13.82
N PRO A 229 11.97 16.57 14.96
CA PRO A 229 10.51 16.53 14.91
C PRO A 229 9.96 17.67 14.05
N THR A 230 8.95 17.40 13.26
CA THR A 230 8.18 18.44 12.57
C THR A 230 7.33 19.19 13.60
N GLN A 231 6.86 20.39 13.28
CA GLN A 231 5.93 21.13 14.14
C GLN A 231 4.50 20.53 14.14
N ARG A 232 4.33 19.39 13.57
CA ARG A 232 3.06 18.66 13.46
C ARG A 232 2.58 18.07 14.79
N PHE A 233 3.50 17.99 15.78
CA PHE A 233 3.26 17.41 17.10
C PHE A 233 3.84 18.28 18.21
#